data_88c6411220e1ed456e80543cb19bde50
#
_entry.id   88c6411220e1ed456e80543cb19bde50
#
_cell.length_a   1.000
_cell.length_b   1.000
_cell.length_c   1.000
_cell.angle_alpha   90.00
_cell.angle_beta   90.00
_cell.angle_gamma   90.00
#
_symmetry.space_group_name_H-M   'P 1'
#
loop_
_entity.id
_entity.type
_entity.pdbx_description
1 polymer ?
#
loop_
_entity_poly.entity_id
_entity_poly.type
_entity_poly.pdbx_seq_one_letter_code
_entity_poly.pdbx_strand_id
1 'polypeptide(L)'
;MVKKPNLKMSEFFLEVFTEEIPAKLQNDARNSLSNNFKKLFEEKKIKYKSSKVFSCPNRLVILFDGLSKQIIFEKEEKRGPSTKSPKEALDGFLRSNKITEKEVYKKETEKGEFYFFLKPEEKINTKDILEKEIPAILDQIDWKNSMRWSDHSLQWGRPLKSLIAIFDSKFIDFAYHHLKSCNYIILDKEFEDKKK
;
A
#
# COMPACT_ATOMS: atom_id res chain seq x y z
N MET A 1 31.84 -6.39 -6.73
CA MET A 1 31.03 -5.33 -6.12
C MET A 1 29.71 -5.23 -6.88
N VAL A 2 28.63 -5.74 -6.31
CA VAL A 2 27.29 -5.62 -6.90
C VAL A 2 26.85 -4.18 -6.68
N LYS A 3 26.67 -3.41 -7.75
CA LYS A 3 26.08 -2.05 -7.66
C LYS A 3 24.65 -2.19 -7.12
N LYS A 4 24.43 -1.72 -5.89
CA LYS A 4 23.05 -1.58 -5.37
C LYS A 4 22.26 -0.72 -6.35
N PRO A 5 21.06 -1.16 -6.79
CA PRO A 5 20.24 -0.36 -7.70
C PRO A 5 19.97 1.00 -7.04
N ASN A 6 20.21 2.06 -7.79
CA ASN A 6 19.94 3.44 -7.34
C ASN A 6 18.42 3.63 -7.34
N LEU A 7 17.77 3.25 -6.24
CA LEU A 7 16.33 3.38 -6.06
C LEU A 7 15.99 4.88 -6.06
N LYS A 8 15.32 5.33 -7.11
CA LYS A 8 14.76 6.68 -7.15
C LYS A 8 13.77 6.83 -6.00
N MET A 9 14.03 7.80 -5.12
CA MET A 9 13.25 8.07 -3.92
C MET A 9 12.31 9.23 -4.17
N SER A 10 11.15 9.21 -3.53
CA SER A 10 10.10 10.23 -3.69
C SER A 10 9.38 10.51 -2.40
N GLU A 11 8.60 11.58 -2.39
CA GLU A 11 7.70 11.93 -1.31
C GLU A 11 6.32 11.34 -1.54
N PHE A 12 5.67 10.94 -0.46
CA PHE A 12 4.25 10.60 -0.41
C PHE A 12 3.53 11.49 0.59
N PHE A 13 2.44 12.06 0.16
CA PHE A 13 1.55 12.92 0.92
C PHE A 13 0.12 12.38 0.86
N LEU A 14 -0.54 12.30 2.00
CA LEU A 14 -1.98 12.04 2.10
C LEU A 14 -2.60 13.05 3.05
N GLU A 15 -3.65 13.72 2.61
CA GLU A 15 -4.53 14.56 3.41
C GLU A 15 -5.93 13.94 3.46
N VAL A 16 -6.48 13.89 4.66
CA VAL A 16 -7.86 13.54 4.93
C VAL A 16 -8.54 14.76 5.54
N PHE A 17 -9.50 15.36 4.83
CA PHE A 17 -10.27 16.50 5.31
C PHE A 17 -11.64 16.05 5.82
N THR A 18 -12.00 16.50 7.03
CA THR A 18 -13.20 16.04 7.75
C THR A 18 -13.92 17.22 8.38
N GLU A 19 -15.09 16.96 8.99
CA GLU A 19 -15.63 17.81 10.06
C GLU A 19 -14.70 17.76 11.29
N GLU A 20 -14.94 18.63 12.29
CA GLU A 20 -14.04 18.77 13.43
C GLU A 20 -13.88 17.48 14.24
N ILE A 21 -12.65 16.96 14.25
CA ILE A 21 -12.25 15.82 15.06
C ILE A 21 -11.97 16.32 16.48
N PRO A 22 -12.64 15.79 17.52
CA PRO A 22 -12.34 16.14 18.89
C PRO A 22 -10.86 15.93 19.24
N ALA A 23 -10.27 16.84 19.99
CA ALA A 23 -8.85 16.83 20.32
C ALA A 23 -8.38 15.47 20.92
N LYS A 24 -9.23 14.84 21.72
CA LYS A 24 -8.94 13.51 22.32
C LYS A 24 -8.80 12.40 21.26
N LEU A 25 -9.47 12.51 20.11
CA LEU A 25 -9.40 11.50 19.05
C LEU A 25 -8.26 11.77 18.07
N GLN A 26 -7.79 13.01 17.94
CA GLN A 26 -6.76 13.38 16.97
C GLN A 26 -5.44 12.64 17.16
N ASN A 27 -5.00 12.46 18.42
CA ASN A 27 -3.75 11.76 18.70
C ASN A 27 -3.83 10.28 18.35
N ASP A 28 -4.91 9.62 18.73
CA ASP A 28 -5.12 8.20 18.42
C ASP A 28 -5.24 7.98 16.90
N ALA A 29 -5.97 8.84 16.20
CA ALA A 29 -6.10 8.80 14.75
C ALA A 29 -4.75 8.99 14.02
N ARG A 30 -3.93 9.96 14.45
CA ARG A 30 -2.56 10.15 13.91
C ARG A 30 -1.71 8.91 14.07
N ASN A 31 -1.70 8.36 15.30
CA ASN A 31 -0.90 7.19 15.61
C ASN A 31 -1.35 5.97 14.81
N SER A 32 -2.66 5.74 14.75
CA SER A 32 -3.24 4.66 13.96
C SER A 32 -2.89 4.79 12.48
N LEU A 33 -3.12 5.96 11.87
CA LEU A 33 -2.78 6.23 10.47
C LEU A 33 -1.28 5.99 10.20
N SER A 34 -0.40 6.52 11.06
CA SER A 34 1.05 6.33 10.94
C SER A 34 1.46 4.86 11.03
N ASN A 35 0.92 4.12 12.00
CA ASN A 35 1.25 2.73 12.21
C ASN A 35 0.75 1.84 11.08
N ASN A 36 -0.44 2.09 10.56
CA ASN A 36 -1.01 1.34 9.44
C ASN A 36 -0.15 1.48 8.18
N PHE A 37 0.29 2.70 7.84
CA PHE A 37 1.22 2.90 6.72
C PHE A 37 2.58 2.25 6.94
N LYS A 38 3.15 2.37 8.13
CA LYS A 38 4.44 1.74 8.46
C LYS A 38 4.35 0.22 8.32
N LYS A 39 3.27 -0.39 8.81
CA LYS A 39 3.00 -1.82 8.68
C LYS A 39 2.89 -2.23 7.21
N LEU A 40 2.11 -1.50 6.40
CA LEU A 40 2.03 -1.74 4.97
C LEU A 40 3.41 -1.70 4.30
N PHE A 41 4.21 -0.67 4.60
CA PHE A 41 5.52 -0.51 3.98
C PHE A 41 6.51 -1.61 4.39
N GLU A 42 6.43 -2.07 5.64
CA GLU A 42 7.21 -3.22 6.11
C GLU A 42 6.79 -4.52 5.39
N GLU A 43 5.51 -4.82 5.33
CA GLU A 43 4.95 -6.00 4.66
C GLU A 43 5.28 -6.04 3.16
N LYS A 44 5.18 -4.90 2.49
CA LYS A 44 5.49 -4.76 1.05
C LYS A 44 6.96 -4.49 0.77
N LYS A 45 7.82 -4.42 1.81
CA LYS A 45 9.26 -4.10 1.69
C LYS A 45 9.54 -2.75 1.02
N ILE A 46 8.66 -1.77 1.19
CA ILE A 46 8.81 -0.40 0.72
C ILE A 46 9.72 0.36 1.69
N LYS A 47 10.84 0.87 1.21
CA LYS A 47 11.78 1.64 2.02
C LYS A 47 11.41 3.12 2.00
N TYR A 48 11.60 3.79 3.14
CA TYR A 48 11.45 5.24 3.29
C TYR A 48 12.51 5.78 4.26
N LYS A 49 12.78 7.10 4.25
CA LYS A 49 13.76 7.75 5.13
C LYS A 49 13.12 8.25 6.41
N SER A 50 12.03 8.97 6.30
CA SER A 50 11.34 9.56 7.44
C SER A 50 9.84 9.63 7.21
N SER A 51 9.09 9.76 8.31
CA SER A 51 7.65 10.00 8.26
C SER A 51 7.27 11.08 9.25
N LYS A 52 6.29 11.90 8.89
CA LYS A 52 5.68 12.92 9.75
C LYS A 52 4.17 12.79 9.66
N VAL A 53 3.48 12.95 10.77
CA VAL A 53 2.02 12.95 10.82
C VAL A 53 1.55 14.18 11.58
N PHE A 54 0.53 14.84 11.06
CA PHE A 54 -0.03 16.06 11.61
C PHE A 54 -1.55 15.94 11.71
N SER A 55 -2.13 16.72 12.61
CA SER A 55 -3.58 16.96 12.63
C SER A 55 -3.87 18.39 13.04
N CYS A 56 -5.00 18.86 12.57
CA CYS A 56 -5.73 19.98 13.12
C CYS A 56 -7.20 19.53 13.33
N PRO A 57 -8.09 20.35 13.84
CA PRO A 57 -9.45 19.91 14.12
C PRO A 57 -10.16 19.23 12.93
N ASN A 58 -9.90 19.66 11.72
CA ASN A 58 -10.58 19.17 10.53
C ASN A 58 -9.67 18.45 9.51
N ARG A 59 -8.39 18.16 9.85
CA ARG A 59 -7.45 17.48 8.93
C ARG A 59 -6.56 16.48 9.64
N LEU A 60 -6.34 15.37 8.95
CA LEU A 60 -5.23 14.46 9.22
C LEU A 60 -4.31 14.47 8.00
N VAL A 61 -3.02 14.58 8.24
CA VAL A 61 -2.01 14.62 7.18
C VAL A 61 -0.88 13.67 7.52
N ILE A 62 -0.45 12.87 6.56
CA ILE A 62 0.76 12.07 6.68
C ILE A 62 1.70 12.33 5.51
N LEU A 63 2.98 12.41 5.83
CA LEU A 63 4.08 12.60 4.89
C LEU A 63 5.10 11.49 5.08
N PHE A 64 5.55 10.92 3.97
CA PHE A 64 6.74 10.06 3.95
C PHE A 64 7.75 10.65 2.97
N ASP A 65 8.97 10.84 3.46
CA ASP A 65 10.10 11.27 2.64
C ASP A 65 10.98 10.09 2.27
N GLY A 66 11.52 10.16 1.09
CA GLY A 66 12.44 9.15 0.60
C GLY A 66 11.80 7.78 0.40
N LEU A 67 10.57 7.72 -0.06
CA LEU A 67 9.86 6.49 -0.37
C LEU A 67 10.38 5.87 -1.68
N SER A 68 10.63 4.57 -1.69
CA SER A 68 11.05 3.86 -2.90
C SER A 68 9.99 3.92 -3.98
N LYS A 69 10.34 4.35 -5.20
CA LYS A 69 9.38 4.42 -6.32
C LYS A 69 8.92 3.06 -6.81
N GLN A 70 9.76 2.05 -6.65
CA GLN A 70 9.51 0.68 -7.11
C GLN A 70 10.07 -0.30 -6.10
N ILE A 71 9.42 -1.45 -6.03
CA ILE A 71 9.92 -2.62 -5.34
C ILE A 71 10.40 -3.59 -6.42
N ILE A 72 11.61 -4.09 -6.24
CA ILE A 72 12.20 -5.07 -7.15
C ILE A 72 12.28 -6.38 -6.39
N PHE A 73 11.53 -7.37 -6.84
CA PHE A 73 11.70 -8.75 -6.41
C PHE A 73 12.73 -9.39 -7.33
N GLU A 74 13.89 -9.70 -6.78
CA GLU A 74 14.94 -10.38 -7.53
C GLU A 74 14.48 -11.74 -8.04
N LYS A 75 15.16 -12.23 -9.08
CA LYS A 75 14.95 -13.59 -9.56
C LYS A 75 15.19 -14.58 -8.44
N GLU A 76 14.23 -15.46 -8.22
CA GLU A 76 14.31 -16.48 -7.18
C GLU A 76 14.13 -17.88 -7.78
N GLU A 77 15.06 -18.77 -7.51
CA GLU A 77 14.93 -20.18 -7.89
C GLU A 77 14.08 -20.91 -6.84
N LYS A 78 12.87 -21.28 -7.23
CA LYS A 78 11.97 -22.04 -6.36
C LYS A 78 12.07 -23.52 -6.62
N ARG A 79 12.31 -24.28 -5.56
CA ARG A 79 12.33 -25.73 -5.59
C ARG A 79 10.91 -26.29 -5.54
N GLY A 80 10.60 -27.18 -6.46
CA GLY A 80 9.37 -27.94 -6.55
C GLY A 80 9.50 -29.37 -6.00
N PRO A 81 8.56 -30.24 -6.35
CA PRO A 81 8.57 -31.64 -5.96
C PRO A 81 9.73 -32.42 -6.61
N SER A 82 10.04 -33.60 -6.05
CA SER A 82 10.99 -34.53 -6.67
C SER A 82 10.43 -35.06 -7.99
N THR A 83 11.29 -35.35 -8.96
CA THR A 83 10.92 -36.00 -10.22
C THR A 83 10.32 -37.41 -10.01
N LYS A 84 10.55 -38.01 -8.85
CA LYS A 84 9.98 -39.29 -8.42
C LYS A 84 8.61 -39.15 -7.73
N SER A 85 8.15 -37.95 -7.48
CA SER A 85 6.84 -37.71 -6.84
C SER A 85 5.68 -37.97 -7.82
N PRO A 86 4.48 -38.27 -7.33
CA PRO A 86 3.28 -38.39 -8.17
C PRO A 86 3.02 -37.13 -8.99
N LYS A 87 2.37 -37.31 -10.15
CA LYS A 87 2.09 -36.22 -11.09
C LYS A 87 1.24 -35.10 -10.45
N GLU A 88 0.35 -35.50 -9.53
CA GLU A 88 -0.50 -34.56 -8.77
C GLU A 88 0.33 -33.52 -7.96
N ALA A 89 1.51 -33.92 -7.48
CA ALA A 89 2.40 -33.01 -6.75
C ALA A 89 3.00 -31.94 -7.68
N LEU A 90 3.35 -32.32 -8.91
CA LEU A 90 3.82 -31.39 -9.92
C LEU A 90 2.69 -30.46 -10.34
N ASP A 91 1.49 -30.97 -10.62
CA ASP A 91 0.32 -30.19 -11.00
C ASP A 91 -0.05 -29.16 -9.89
N GLY A 92 0.03 -29.56 -8.62
CA GLY A 92 -0.15 -28.69 -7.48
C GLY A 92 0.88 -27.53 -7.43
N PHE A 93 2.16 -27.87 -7.70
CA PHE A 93 3.23 -26.88 -7.77
C PHE A 93 3.05 -25.91 -8.94
N LEU A 94 2.67 -26.39 -10.12
CA LEU A 94 2.40 -25.55 -11.29
C LEU A 94 1.23 -24.58 -11.02
N ARG A 95 0.12 -25.08 -10.46
CA ARG A 95 -1.06 -24.25 -10.13
C ARG A 95 -0.74 -23.19 -9.07
N SER A 96 -0.02 -23.55 -8.00
CA SER A 96 0.30 -22.63 -6.91
C SER A 96 1.23 -21.49 -7.34
N ASN A 97 2.09 -21.74 -8.33
CA ASN A 97 2.99 -20.72 -8.88
C ASN A 97 2.48 -20.08 -10.17
N LYS A 98 1.31 -20.50 -10.68
CA LYS A 98 0.70 -20.02 -11.94
C LYS A 98 1.64 -20.14 -13.14
N ILE A 99 2.32 -21.26 -13.24
CA ILE A 99 3.32 -21.58 -14.28
C ILE A 99 2.92 -22.81 -15.06
N THR A 100 3.52 -23.02 -16.23
CA THR A 100 3.33 -24.17 -17.11
C THR A 100 4.49 -25.16 -16.98
N GLU A 101 4.30 -26.40 -17.42
CA GLU A 101 5.37 -27.43 -17.46
C GLU A 101 6.61 -26.98 -18.25
N LYS A 102 6.46 -26.07 -19.23
CA LYS A 102 7.56 -25.56 -20.05
C LYS A 102 8.51 -24.61 -19.31
N GLU A 103 8.05 -24.04 -18.20
CA GLU A 103 8.81 -23.09 -17.38
C GLU A 103 9.57 -23.75 -16.24
N VAL A 104 9.40 -25.07 -16.12
CA VAL A 104 10.04 -25.87 -15.07
C VAL A 104 11.20 -26.66 -15.68
N TYR A 105 12.32 -26.71 -14.99
CA TYR A 105 13.47 -27.50 -15.36
C TYR A 105 13.87 -28.46 -14.22
N LYS A 106 14.58 -29.49 -14.57
CA LYS A 106 15.08 -30.49 -13.61
C LYS A 106 16.49 -30.10 -13.19
N LYS A 107 16.76 -30.22 -11.91
CA LYS A 107 18.09 -29.97 -11.35
C LYS A 107 18.40 -31.03 -10.28
N GLU A 108 19.57 -31.58 -10.40
CA GLU A 108 20.10 -32.55 -9.44
C GLU A 108 20.62 -31.81 -8.21
N THR A 109 20.26 -32.35 -7.03
CA THR A 109 20.73 -31.84 -5.74
C THR A 109 21.23 -33.00 -4.92
N GLU A 110 21.95 -32.79 -3.83
CA GLU A 110 22.42 -33.82 -2.89
C GLU A 110 21.31 -34.77 -2.40
N LYS A 111 20.04 -34.34 -2.46
CA LYS A 111 18.85 -35.09 -2.03
C LYS A 111 18.08 -35.72 -3.19
N GLY A 112 18.65 -35.71 -4.42
CA GLY A 112 18.04 -36.24 -5.64
C GLY A 112 17.64 -35.17 -6.65
N GLU A 113 16.96 -35.63 -7.71
CA GLU A 113 16.50 -34.78 -8.80
C GLU A 113 15.14 -34.13 -8.47
N PHE A 114 15.05 -32.83 -8.61
CA PHE A 114 13.85 -32.01 -8.32
C PHE A 114 13.49 -31.11 -9.48
N TYR A 115 12.22 -30.76 -9.56
CA TYR A 115 11.77 -29.68 -10.42
C TYR A 115 12.11 -28.35 -9.83
N PHE A 116 12.54 -27.39 -10.67
CA PHE A 116 12.86 -26.03 -10.31
C PHE A 116 12.17 -25.08 -11.26
N PHE A 117 11.80 -23.92 -10.74
CA PHE A 117 11.24 -22.82 -11.50
C PHE A 117 11.99 -21.53 -11.14
N LEU A 118 12.43 -20.80 -12.15
CA LEU A 118 13.06 -19.50 -11.97
C LEU A 118 11.96 -18.43 -12.01
N LYS A 119 11.54 -17.94 -10.82
CA LYS A 119 10.65 -16.79 -10.76
C LYS A 119 11.36 -15.59 -11.38
N PRO A 120 10.81 -14.94 -12.42
CA PRO A 120 11.43 -13.78 -13.06
C PRO A 120 11.49 -12.60 -12.08
N GLU A 121 12.38 -11.64 -12.38
CA GLU A 121 12.39 -10.36 -11.70
C GLU A 121 11.03 -9.66 -11.91
N GLU A 122 10.42 -9.23 -10.82
CA GLU A 122 9.15 -8.51 -10.84
C GLU A 122 9.36 -7.10 -10.28
N LYS A 123 8.92 -6.09 -11.02
CA LYS A 123 8.95 -4.69 -10.60
C LYS A 123 7.54 -4.21 -10.36
N ILE A 124 7.25 -3.81 -9.14
CA ILE A 124 5.96 -3.25 -8.75
C ILE A 124 6.14 -1.77 -8.42
N ASN A 125 5.32 -0.91 -9.01
CA ASN A 125 5.33 0.50 -8.70
C ASN A 125 4.69 0.76 -7.34
N THR A 126 5.34 1.55 -6.51
CA THR A 126 4.79 1.95 -5.21
C THR A 126 3.50 2.74 -5.34
N LYS A 127 3.34 3.52 -6.43
CA LYS A 127 2.09 4.23 -6.71
C LYS A 127 0.90 3.29 -6.81
N ASP A 128 1.05 2.18 -7.54
CA ASP A 128 -0.04 1.21 -7.77
C ASP A 128 -0.43 0.50 -6.46
N ILE A 129 0.55 0.27 -5.58
CA ILE A 129 0.30 -0.25 -4.24
C ILE A 129 -0.47 0.77 -3.40
N LEU A 130 -0.03 2.03 -3.38
CA LEU A 130 -0.69 3.09 -2.62
C LEU A 130 -2.13 3.28 -3.07
N GLU A 131 -2.38 3.36 -4.39
CA GLU A 131 -3.70 3.48 -4.97
C GLU A 131 -4.66 2.40 -4.48
N LYS A 132 -4.17 1.17 -4.42
CA LYS A 132 -4.96 0.01 -3.99
C LYS A 132 -5.14 -0.07 -2.47
N GLU A 133 -4.11 0.25 -1.69
CA GLU A 133 -4.07 -0.04 -0.25
C GLU A 133 -4.55 1.15 0.62
N ILE A 134 -4.53 2.39 0.12
CA ILE A 134 -5.00 3.56 0.88
C ILE A 134 -6.42 3.37 1.44
N PRO A 135 -7.42 2.89 0.67
CA PRO A 135 -8.75 2.66 1.21
C PRO A 135 -8.76 1.73 2.42
N ALA A 136 -8.07 0.60 2.34
CA ALA A 136 -7.97 -0.36 3.44
C ALA A 136 -7.23 0.20 4.67
N ILE A 137 -6.22 1.06 4.46
CA ILE A 137 -5.52 1.75 5.55
C ILE A 137 -6.47 2.71 6.27
N LEU A 138 -7.29 3.43 5.53
CA LEU A 138 -8.26 4.36 6.10
C LEU A 138 -9.33 3.62 6.92
N ASP A 139 -9.79 2.45 6.46
CA ASP A 139 -10.74 1.60 7.20
C ASP A 139 -10.14 1.06 8.51
N GLN A 140 -8.82 0.90 8.57
CA GLN A 140 -8.12 0.38 9.75
C GLN A 140 -7.80 1.46 10.80
N ILE A 141 -8.20 2.73 10.61
CA ILE A 141 -8.02 3.75 11.64
C ILE A 141 -8.94 3.42 12.82
N ASP A 142 -8.33 3.21 14.00
CA ASP A 142 -9.07 2.92 15.22
C ASP A 142 -9.72 4.19 15.77
N TRP A 143 -11.03 4.29 15.56
CA TRP A 143 -11.86 5.35 16.10
C TRP A 143 -12.58 4.87 17.36
N LYS A 144 -12.13 5.30 18.54
CA LYS A 144 -12.82 5.01 19.81
C LYS A 144 -14.29 5.45 19.80
N ASN A 145 -14.56 6.56 19.10
CA ASN A 145 -15.90 7.06 18.86
C ASN A 145 -16.05 7.37 17.38
N SER A 146 -16.85 6.61 16.69
CA SER A 146 -17.20 6.78 15.29
C SER A 146 -18.68 7.11 15.13
N MET A 147 -19.03 7.69 14.00
CA MET A 147 -20.42 8.00 13.63
C MET A 147 -20.67 7.66 12.17
N ARG A 148 -21.93 7.48 11.85
CA ARG A 148 -22.45 7.45 10.48
C ARG A 148 -23.11 8.78 10.18
N TRP A 149 -23.12 9.18 8.94
CA TRP A 149 -23.81 10.40 8.50
C TRP A 149 -24.46 10.19 7.13
N SER A 150 -25.55 10.91 6.88
CA SER A 150 -26.35 10.73 5.67
C SER A 150 -26.73 9.26 5.45
N ASP A 151 -26.85 8.84 4.22
CA ASP A 151 -27.18 7.46 3.80
C ASP A 151 -25.96 6.55 3.64
N HIS A 152 -24.77 7.03 4.05
CA HIS A 152 -23.53 6.31 3.88
C HIS A 152 -23.35 5.21 4.94
N SER A 153 -22.82 4.08 4.52
CA SER A 153 -22.49 2.96 5.41
C SER A 153 -21.20 3.18 6.20
N LEU A 154 -20.35 4.14 5.76
CA LEU A 154 -19.07 4.42 6.38
C LEU A 154 -19.23 4.87 7.84
N GLN A 155 -18.47 4.20 8.72
CA GLN A 155 -18.27 4.64 10.10
C GLN A 155 -16.88 5.29 10.21
N TRP A 156 -16.84 6.54 10.64
CA TRP A 156 -15.63 7.34 10.76
C TRP A 156 -15.71 8.26 11.98
N GLY A 157 -14.56 8.79 12.43
CA GLY A 157 -14.55 9.68 13.59
C GLY A 157 -15.39 10.93 13.40
N ARG A 158 -15.41 11.51 12.20
CA ARG A 158 -16.27 12.64 11.76
C ARG A 158 -16.53 12.53 10.27
N PRO A 159 -17.61 13.19 9.77
CA PRO A 159 -17.90 13.18 8.33
C PRO A 159 -16.70 13.60 7.47
N LEU A 160 -16.35 12.75 6.53
CA LEU A 160 -15.30 13.00 5.54
C LEU A 160 -15.80 13.95 4.46
N LYS A 161 -14.93 14.88 4.03
CA LYS A 161 -15.22 15.87 2.99
C LYS A 161 -14.39 15.72 1.74
N SER A 162 -13.08 15.45 1.88
CA SER A 162 -12.20 15.20 0.74
C SER A 162 -10.98 14.39 1.13
N LEU A 163 -10.35 13.81 0.12
CA LEU A 163 -9.14 13.00 0.21
C LEU A 163 -8.17 13.47 -0.88
N ILE A 164 -6.92 13.71 -0.51
CA ILE A 164 -5.86 14.06 -1.45
C ILE A 164 -4.69 13.13 -1.20
N ALA A 165 -4.22 12.45 -2.25
CA ALA A 165 -3.00 11.68 -2.18
C ALA A 165 -2.07 12.02 -3.35
N ILE A 166 -0.80 12.26 -3.03
CA ILE A 166 0.22 12.63 -4.02
C ILE A 166 1.45 11.76 -3.77
N PHE A 167 1.98 11.15 -4.82
CA PHE A 167 3.23 10.42 -4.77
C PHE A 167 4.12 10.83 -5.95
N ASP A 168 5.36 11.21 -5.66
CA ASP A 168 6.32 11.65 -6.68
C ASP A 168 5.76 12.78 -7.57
N SER A 169 5.15 13.78 -6.94
CA SER A 169 4.46 14.90 -7.61
C SER A 169 3.31 14.48 -8.52
N LYS A 170 2.83 13.23 -8.42
CA LYS A 170 1.71 12.71 -9.20
C LYS A 170 0.53 12.42 -8.29
N PHE A 171 -0.64 12.86 -8.72
CA PHE A 171 -1.89 12.54 -8.07
C PHE A 171 -2.15 11.02 -8.08
N ILE A 172 -2.66 10.50 -6.96
CA ILE A 172 -3.16 9.13 -6.84
C ILE A 172 -4.67 9.18 -6.86
N ASP A 173 -5.27 8.57 -7.90
CA ASP A 173 -6.72 8.50 -8.06
C ASP A 173 -7.25 7.22 -7.41
N PHE A 174 -8.05 7.35 -6.35
CA PHE A 174 -8.69 6.24 -5.68
C PHE A 174 -10.08 6.62 -5.17
N ALA A 175 -10.93 5.63 -4.99
CA ALA A 175 -12.24 5.79 -4.37
C ALA A 175 -12.21 5.23 -2.94
N TYR A 176 -12.89 5.91 -2.03
CA TYR A 176 -13.09 5.50 -0.66
C TYR A 176 -14.55 5.70 -0.26
N HIS A 177 -15.32 4.63 -0.21
CA HIS A 177 -16.77 4.65 -0.02
C HIS A 177 -17.46 5.61 -1.01
N HIS A 178 -18.10 6.67 -0.51
CA HIS A 178 -18.81 7.67 -1.32
C HIS A 178 -17.91 8.79 -1.87
N LEU A 179 -16.64 8.82 -1.47
CA LEU A 179 -15.69 9.85 -1.89
C LEU A 179 -14.75 9.32 -2.96
N LYS A 180 -14.34 10.22 -3.83
CA LYS A 180 -13.23 10.04 -4.73
C LYS A 180 -12.13 11.02 -4.36
N SER A 181 -10.88 10.58 -4.39
CA SER A 181 -9.75 11.46 -4.18
C SER A 181 -9.77 12.63 -5.17
N CYS A 182 -9.32 13.79 -4.74
CA CYS A 182 -9.30 14.99 -5.56
C CYS A 182 -7.90 15.62 -5.60
N ASN A 183 -7.66 16.46 -6.61
CA ASN A 183 -6.39 17.16 -6.81
C ASN A 183 -6.46 18.66 -6.46
N TYR A 184 -7.41 19.02 -5.62
CA TYR A 184 -7.60 20.38 -5.13
C TYR A 184 -7.84 20.37 -3.62
N ILE A 185 -7.50 21.47 -2.96
CA ILE A 185 -7.69 21.66 -1.53
C ILE A 185 -8.99 22.45 -1.29
N ILE A 186 -9.78 22.00 -0.32
CA ILE A 186 -10.90 22.77 0.23
C ILE A 186 -10.34 23.58 1.40
N LEU A 187 -10.38 24.90 1.32
CA LEU A 187 -9.74 25.77 2.31
C LEU A 187 -10.55 25.93 3.59
N ASP A 188 -11.84 26.22 3.49
CA ASP A 188 -12.74 26.33 4.64
C ASP A 188 -14.21 26.16 4.22
N LYS A 189 -15.10 25.99 5.23
CA LYS A 189 -16.55 25.87 5.03
C LYS A 189 -17.17 27.14 4.43
N GLU A 190 -16.62 28.29 4.80
CA GLU A 190 -17.15 29.63 4.39
C GLU A 190 -16.63 30.06 3.03
N PHE A 191 -15.53 29.45 2.56
CA PHE A 191 -14.95 29.74 1.25
C PHE A 191 -15.02 28.47 0.42
N GLU A 192 -15.99 28.39 -0.48
CA GLU A 192 -16.09 27.31 -1.47
C GLU A 192 -14.93 27.30 -2.49
N ASP A 193 -13.86 28.04 -2.22
CA ASP A 193 -12.71 28.15 -3.09
C ASP A 193 -11.90 26.84 -3.13
N LYS A 194 -11.96 26.21 -4.29
CA LYS A 194 -11.12 25.05 -4.63
C LYS A 194 -9.82 25.57 -5.24
N LYS A 195 -8.70 25.29 -4.58
CA LYS A 195 -7.36 25.60 -5.13
C LYS A 195 -6.68 24.31 -5.58
N LYS A 196 -6.18 24.33 -6.82
CA LYS A 196 -5.40 23.25 -7.40
C LYS A 196 -3.93 23.36 -7.02
#